data_0fb9ab270090c961f54ed209e5312f42
#
_entry.id   0fb9ab270090c961f54ed209e5312f42
#
_cell.length_a   1.000
_cell.length_b   1.000
_cell.length_c   1.000
_cell.angle_alpha   90.00
_cell.angle_beta   90.00
_cell.angle_gamma   90.00
#
_symmetry.space_group_name_H-M   'P 1'
#
loop_
_entity.id
_entity.type
_entity.pdbx_description
1 polymer ?
#
loop_
_entity_poly.entity_id
_entity_poly.type
_entity_poly.pdbx_seq_one_letter_code
_entity_poly.pdbx_strand_id
1 'polypeptide(L)'
;MIVIRPMRDEEYAAYLNYFIADYAAEIATNYALSPEAALAQAQREIAEDLPDGVNTHGQALRCLFDEIDGTEKRVGYLWYKPDAEIRSAFICDFYIFPSLQGQGLGKQAMAAFEHELKNLGIRQIKLRVAGDNPRARRLY
;
A
#
# COMPACT_ATOMS: atom_id res chain seq x y z
N MET A 1 7.49 -17.70 -3.03
CA MET A 1 6.94 -17.35 -1.71
C MET A 1 7.04 -15.84 -1.50
N ILE A 2 5.96 -15.22 -1.14
CA ILE A 2 5.97 -13.75 -0.93
C ILE A 2 6.59 -13.40 0.41
N VAL A 3 7.54 -12.46 0.37
CA VAL A 3 8.19 -11.89 1.55
C VAL A 3 7.87 -10.40 1.58
N ILE A 4 7.50 -9.89 2.76
CA ILE A 4 7.20 -8.48 2.96
C ILE A 4 8.36 -7.86 3.73
N ARG A 5 8.94 -6.78 3.17
CA ARG A 5 10.07 -6.08 3.80
C ARG A 5 9.78 -4.59 3.93
N PRO A 6 10.32 -3.93 4.97
CA PRO A 6 10.24 -2.48 5.05
C PRO A 6 10.82 -1.83 3.80
N MET A 7 10.15 -0.80 3.30
CA MET A 7 10.63 -0.04 2.16
C MET A 7 11.85 0.78 2.56
N ARG A 8 12.91 0.75 1.74
CA ARG A 8 14.12 1.52 1.98
C ARG A 8 14.03 2.90 1.33
N ASP A 9 14.84 3.85 1.80
CA ASP A 9 14.86 5.19 1.25
C ASP A 9 15.10 5.20 -0.26
N GLU A 10 16.01 4.37 -0.74
CA GLU A 10 16.32 4.28 -2.16
C GLU A 10 15.19 3.67 -3.00
N GLU A 11 14.21 3.03 -2.36
CA GLU A 11 13.03 2.47 -3.04
C GLU A 11 11.86 3.45 -3.05
N TYR A 12 11.89 4.44 -2.18
CA TYR A 12 10.78 5.36 -1.97
C TYR A 12 10.48 6.24 -3.21
N ALA A 13 11.51 6.71 -3.89
CA ALA A 13 11.33 7.54 -5.08
C ALA A 13 10.54 6.83 -6.18
N ALA A 14 10.87 5.56 -6.43
CA ALA A 14 10.14 4.74 -7.41
C ALA A 14 8.69 4.52 -6.98
N TYR A 15 8.47 4.30 -5.68
CA TYR A 15 7.12 4.16 -5.16
C TYR A 15 6.30 5.44 -5.37
N LEU A 16 6.86 6.60 -5.05
CA LEU A 16 6.16 7.88 -5.22
C LEU A 16 5.81 8.15 -6.68
N ASN A 17 6.71 7.83 -7.60
CA ASN A 17 6.44 8.02 -9.03
C ASN A 17 5.21 7.25 -9.48
N TYR A 18 5.08 6.00 -9.03
CA TYR A 18 3.89 5.20 -9.30
C TYR A 18 2.66 5.73 -8.57
N PHE A 19 2.78 5.92 -7.25
CA PHE A 19 1.60 6.20 -6.42
C PHE A 19 0.98 7.56 -6.74
N ILE A 20 1.79 8.59 -6.89
CA ILE A 20 1.29 9.93 -7.18
C ILE A 20 0.57 9.98 -8.53
N ALA A 21 1.14 9.36 -9.56
CA ALA A 21 0.51 9.32 -10.88
C ALA A 21 -0.82 8.58 -10.85
N ASP A 22 -0.86 7.43 -10.18
CA ASP A 22 -2.05 6.60 -10.09
C ASP A 22 -3.15 7.28 -9.28
N TYR A 23 -2.78 7.86 -8.13
CA TYR A 23 -3.71 8.57 -7.26
C TYR A 23 -4.24 9.85 -7.91
N ALA A 24 -3.39 10.58 -8.63
CA ALA A 24 -3.82 11.78 -9.36
C ALA A 24 -4.85 11.42 -10.44
N ALA A 25 -4.66 10.32 -11.15
CA ALA A 25 -5.64 9.86 -12.15
C ALA A 25 -6.98 9.52 -11.50
N GLU A 26 -6.97 8.88 -10.33
CA GLU A 26 -8.17 8.56 -9.57
C GLU A 26 -8.90 9.83 -9.12
N ILE A 27 -8.17 10.80 -8.55
CA ILE A 27 -8.73 12.08 -8.12
C ILE A 27 -9.36 12.83 -9.31
N ALA A 28 -8.66 12.87 -10.44
CA ALA A 28 -9.17 13.56 -11.64
C ALA A 28 -10.50 12.97 -12.09
N THR A 29 -10.63 11.65 -12.08
CA THR A 29 -11.85 10.95 -12.46
C THR A 29 -12.98 11.19 -11.46
N ASN A 30 -12.70 11.01 -10.16
CA ASN A 30 -13.72 11.03 -9.12
C ASN A 30 -14.27 12.44 -8.83
N TYR A 31 -13.44 13.47 -9.01
CA TYR A 31 -13.81 14.85 -8.66
C TYR A 31 -13.84 15.78 -9.87
N ALA A 32 -13.78 15.23 -11.06
CA ALA A 32 -13.82 16.00 -12.32
C ALA A 32 -12.79 17.13 -12.35
N LEU A 33 -11.56 16.87 -11.84
CA LEU A 33 -10.47 17.84 -11.84
C LEU A 33 -9.63 17.71 -13.11
N SER A 34 -8.96 18.81 -13.49
CA SER A 34 -7.97 18.75 -14.56
C SER A 34 -6.79 17.88 -14.12
N PRO A 35 -6.03 17.30 -15.08
CA PRO A 35 -4.83 16.52 -14.71
C PRO A 35 -3.83 17.31 -13.85
N GLU A 36 -3.63 18.59 -14.14
CA GLU A 36 -2.71 19.44 -13.38
C GLU A 36 -3.19 19.69 -11.96
N ALA A 37 -4.48 19.96 -11.78
CA ALA A 37 -5.06 20.17 -10.44
C ALA A 37 -5.03 18.88 -9.63
N ALA A 38 -5.33 17.75 -10.25
CA ALA A 38 -5.29 16.44 -9.59
C ALA A 38 -3.87 16.07 -9.16
N LEU A 39 -2.88 16.32 -10.02
CA LEU A 39 -1.48 16.06 -9.70
C LEU A 39 -1.02 16.90 -8.51
N ALA A 40 -1.34 18.20 -8.51
CA ALA A 40 -0.98 19.10 -7.41
C ALA A 40 -1.62 18.64 -6.09
N GLN A 41 -2.87 18.20 -6.14
CA GLN A 41 -3.57 17.71 -4.96
C GLN A 41 -2.93 16.40 -4.46
N ALA A 42 -2.62 15.45 -5.34
CA ALA A 42 -1.99 14.20 -4.96
C ALA A 42 -0.62 14.45 -4.29
N GLN A 43 0.18 15.33 -4.86
CA GLN A 43 1.49 15.69 -4.29
C GLN A 43 1.35 16.31 -2.90
N ARG A 44 0.37 17.20 -2.72
CA ARG A 44 0.12 17.86 -1.44
C ARG A 44 -0.34 16.86 -0.38
N GLU A 45 -1.27 15.96 -0.71
CA GLU A 45 -1.78 14.96 0.24
C GLU A 45 -0.69 13.99 0.67
N ILE A 46 0.16 13.55 -0.27
CA ILE A 46 1.27 12.67 0.06
C ILE A 46 2.28 13.37 0.97
N ALA A 47 2.58 14.64 0.73
CA ALA A 47 3.48 15.40 1.59
C ALA A 47 2.93 15.53 3.01
N GLU A 48 1.61 15.66 3.15
CA GLU A 48 0.95 15.72 4.46
C GLU A 48 0.91 14.37 5.16
N ASP A 49 0.63 13.30 4.41
CA ASP A 49 0.49 11.95 4.97
C ASP A 49 1.84 11.31 5.32
N LEU A 50 2.87 11.59 4.55
CA LEU A 50 4.20 10.99 4.70
C LEU A 50 5.28 12.07 4.82
N PRO A 51 5.20 12.94 5.86
CA PRO A 51 6.16 14.03 6.01
C PRO A 51 7.60 13.56 6.21
N ASP A 52 7.81 12.35 6.71
CA ASP A 52 9.13 11.77 6.92
C ASP A 52 9.40 10.57 6.00
N GLY A 53 8.68 10.47 4.88
CA GLY A 53 8.86 9.40 3.91
C GLY A 53 8.64 8.03 4.53
N VAL A 54 9.57 7.11 4.32
CA VAL A 54 9.49 5.75 4.85
C VAL A 54 9.56 5.69 6.38
N ASN A 55 10.01 6.76 7.03
CA ASN A 55 10.14 6.84 8.49
C ASN A 55 8.97 7.58 9.15
N THR A 56 7.88 7.83 8.42
CA THR A 56 6.72 8.52 8.98
C THR A 56 6.08 7.68 10.06
N HIS A 57 5.94 8.28 11.26
CA HIS A 57 5.33 7.60 12.40
C HIS A 57 3.88 7.20 12.10
N GLY A 58 3.51 5.99 12.48
CA GLY A 58 2.14 5.49 12.28
C GLY A 58 1.84 5.00 10.86
N GLN A 59 2.82 5.03 9.97
CA GLN A 59 2.68 4.59 8.59
C GLN A 59 3.65 3.44 8.32
N ALA A 60 3.14 2.37 7.71
CA ALA A 60 3.97 1.24 7.33
C ALA A 60 4.06 1.16 5.80
N LEU A 61 5.23 1.48 5.27
CA LEU A 61 5.53 1.33 3.84
C LEU A 61 6.35 0.07 3.64
N ARG A 62 5.91 -0.80 2.75
CA ARG A 62 6.52 -2.11 2.51
C ARG A 62 6.74 -2.35 1.03
N CYS A 63 7.77 -3.14 0.73
CA CYS A 63 7.95 -3.72 -0.59
C CYS A 63 7.60 -5.20 -0.53
N LEU A 64 6.98 -5.69 -1.59
CA LEU A 64 6.61 -7.10 -1.73
C LEU A 64 7.61 -7.77 -2.66
N PHE A 65 8.16 -8.89 -2.23
CA PHE A 65 9.13 -9.67 -3.00
C PHE A 65 8.62 -11.09 -3.19
N ASP A 66 8.87 -11.65 -4.37
CA ASP A 66 8.71 -13.07 -4.62
C ASP A 66 10.07 -13.73 -4.49
N GLU A 67 10.22 -14.64 -3.53
CA GLU A 67 11.45 -15.36 -3.29
C GLU A 67 11.42 -16.71 -3.99
N ILE A 68 12.34 -16.90 -4.93
CA ILE A 68 12.49 -18.13 -5.69
C ILE A 68 13.95 -18.53 -5.66
N ASP A 69 14.25 -19.72 -5.10
CA ASP A 69 15.62 -20.30 -5.05
C ASP A 69 16.64 -19.33 -4.44
N GLY A 70 16.24 -18.63 -3.36
CA GLY A 70 17.12 -17.70 -2.67
C GLY A 70 17.26 -16.33 -3.34
N THR A 71 16.60 -16.12 -4.46
CA THR A 71 16.58 -14.84 -5.17
C THR A 71 15.26 -14.12 -4.92
N GLU A 72 15.34 -12.85 -4.51
CA GLU A 72 14.16 -12.02 -4.26
C GLU A 72 13.94 -11.07 -5.44
N LYS A 73 12.73 -11.07 -5.99
CA LYS A 73 12.30 -10.17 -7.04
C LYS A 73 11.18 -9.28 -6.51
N ARG A 74 11.36 -7.96 -6.59
CA ARG A 74 10.30 -7.03 -6.17
C ARG A 74 9.13 -7.15 -7.12
N VAL A 75 7.92 -7.35 -6.56
CA VAL A 75 6.70 -7.59 -7.33
C VAL A 75 5.60 -6.59 -7.04
N GLY A 76 5.74 -5.77 -6.00
CA GLY A 76 4.72 -4.79 -5.66
C GLY A 76 5.03 -4.00 -4.41
N TYR A 77 4.01 -3.26 -3.97
CA TYR A 77 4.09 -2.37 -2.81
C TYR A 77 2.89 -2.55 -1.89
N LEU A 78 3.09 -2.19 -0.63
CA LEU A 78 2.02 -2.17 0.37
C LEU A 78 2.24 -0.98 1.29
N TRP A 79 1.18 -0.20 1.49
CA TRP A 79 1.17 0.89 2.46
C TRP A 79 -0.04 0.72 3.36
N TYR A 80 0.19 0.62 4.67
CA TYR A 80 -0.92 0.50 5.60
C TYR A 80 -0.68 1.32 6.87
N LYS A 81 -1.76 1.62 7.58
CA LYS A 81 -1.74 2.33 8.87
C LYS A 81 -2.16 1.35 9.95
N PRO A 82 -1.23 0.86 10.79
CA PRO A 82 -1.61 0.04 11.93
C PRO A 82 -2.18 0.90 13.06
N ASP A 83 -3.20 0.39 13.73
CA ASP A 83 -3.76 1.00 14.94
C ASP A 83 -3.85 -0.07 16.02
N ALA A 84 -2.91 -0.02 16.96
CA ALA A 84 -2.80 -1.03 18.01
C ALA A 84 -3.95 -0.97 19.01
N GLU A 85 -4.52 0.23 19.24
CA GLU A 85 -5.61 0.40 20.23
C GLU A 85 -6.87 -0.34 19.81
N ILE A 86 -7.22 -0.27 18.52
CA ILE A 86 -8.42 -0.94 18.01
C ILE A 86 -8.07 -2.24 17.28
N ARG A 87 -6.80 -2.64 17.31
CA ARG A 87 -6.29 -3.86 16.66
C ARG A 87 -6.69 -3.97 15.21
N SER A 88 -6.54 -2.87 14.49
CA SER A 88 -6.92 -2.74 13.08
C SER A 88 -5.76 -2.21 12.25
N ALA A 89 -5.73 -2.56 10.98
CA ALA A 89 -4.83 -1.97 10.00
C ALA A 89 -5.66 -1.45 8.84
N PHE A 90 -5.39 -0.24 8.40
CA PHE A 90 -6.04 0.37 7.24
C PHE A 90 -5.10 0.31 6.04
N ILE A 91 -5.51 -0.38 4.98
CA ILE A 91 -4.72 -0.44 3.74
C ILE A 91 -4.94 0.85 2.95
N CYS A 92 -3.85 1.60 2.74
CA CYS A 92 -3.84 2.79 1.91
C CYS A 92 -3.53 2.45 0.46
N ASP A 93 -2.66 1.46 0.23
CA ASP A 93 -2.28 1.02 -1.10
C ASP A 93 -1.81 -0.43 -1.06
N PHE A 94 -2.25 -1.23 -2.02
CA PHE A 94 -1.84 -2.61 -2.22
C PHE A 94 -1.72 -2.84 -3.72
N TYR A 95 -0.50 -3.03 -4.19
CA TYR A 95 -0.22 -3.00 -5.62
C TYR A 95 0.73 -4.12 -6.04
N ILE A 96 0.33 -4.85 -7.08
CA ILE A 96 1.19 -5.81 -7.78
C ILE A 96 1.50 -5.19 -9.15
N PHE A 97 2.74 -5.23 -9.57
CA PHE A 97 3.15 -4.65 -10.85
C PHE A 97 2.30 -5.23 -11.99
N PRO A 98 1.84 -4.40 -12.94
CA PRO A 98 0.90 -4.84 -13.98
C PRO A 98 1.37 -6.06 -14.78
N SER A 99 2.66 -6.16 -15.07
CA SER A 99 3.23 -7.29 -15.81
C SER A 99 3.15 -8.62 -15.06
N LEU A 100 2.90 -8.55 -13.74
CA LEU A 100 2.88 -9.72 -12.85
C LEU A 100 1.48 -10.04 -12.33
N GLN A 101 0.50 -9.24 -12.69
CA GLN A 101 -0.89 -9.48 -12.29
C GLN A 101 -1.45 -10.72 -12.99
N GLY A 102 -2.43 -11.36 -12.35
CA GLY A 102 -3.06 -12.56 -12.89
C GLY A 102 -2.28 -13.85 -12.65
N GLN A 103 -1.21 -13.80 -11.85
CA GLN A 103 -0.38 -14.97 -11.54
C GLN A 103 -0.56 -15.48 -10.10
N GLY A 104 -1.56 -14.95 -9.39
CA GLY A 104 -1.81 -15.35 -8.00
C GLY A 104 -0.93 -14.67 -6.96
N LEU A 105 -0.07 -13.74 -7.35
CA LEU A 105 0.84 -13.04 -6.43
C LEU A 105 0.08 -12.14 -5.44
N GLY A 106 -0.98 -11.48 -5.88
CA GLY A 106 -1.81 -10.65 -5.01
C GLY A 106 -2.43 -11.46 -3.87
N LYS A 107 -2.91 -12.65 -4.17
CA LYS A 107 -3.49 -13.55 -3.17
C LYS A 107 -2.42 -14.03 -2.19
N GLN A 108 -1.25 -14.40 -2.68
CA GLN A 108 -0.13 -14.81 -1.84
C GLN A 108 0.35 -13.66 -0.97
N ALA A 109 0.44 -12.45 -1.52
CA ALA A 109 0.84 -11.26 -0.78
C ALA A 109 -0.16 -10.93 0.33
N MET A 110 -1.46 -11.05 0.05
CA MET A 110 -2.49 -10.82 1.07
C MET A 110 -2.39 -11.84 2.20
N ALA A 111 -2.13 -13.11 1.89
CA ALA A 111 -1.95 -14.14 2.90
C ALA A 111 -0.71 -13.86 3.78
N ALA A 112 0.40 -13.44 3.17
CA ALA A 112 1.60 -13.06 3.91
C ALA A 112 1.35 -11.85 4.81
N PHE A 113 0.60 -10.87 4.32
CA PHE A 113 0.22 -9.68 5.07
C PHE A 113 -0.67 -10.03 6.27
N GLU A 114 -1.67 -10.86 6.06
CA GLU A 114 -2.55 -11.31 7.16
C GLU A 114 -1.74 -12.02 8.25
N HIS A 115 -0.76 -12.82 7.86
CA HIS A 115 0.12 -13.50 8.82
C HIS A 115 0.97 -12.49 9.61
N GLU A 116 1.54 -11.49 8.95
CA GLU A 116 2.29 -10.43 9.62
C GLU A 116 1.42 -9.68 10.63
N LEU A 117 0.20 -9.33 10.25
CA LEU A 117 -0.72 -8.61 11.11
C LEU A 117 -1.15 -9.42 12.32
N LYS A 118 -1.38 -10.72 12.16
CA LYS A 118 -1.71 -11.61 13.29
C LYS A 118 -0.58 -11.64 14.31
N ASN A 119 0.67 -11.68 13.83
CA ASN A 119 1.84 -11.65 14.72
C ASN A 119 1.97 -10.33 15.48
N LEU A 120 1.41 -9.24 14.95
CA LEU A 120 1.36 -7.93 15.60
C LEU A 120 0.13 -7.75 16.51
N GLY A 121 -0.73 -8.76 16.61
CA GLY A 121 -1.95 -8.69 17.41
C GLY A 121 -3.09 -7.94 16.73
N ILE A 122 -2.98 -7.67 15.44
CA ILE A 122 -4.01 -7.01 14.67
C ILE A 122 -5.03 -8.03 14.22
N ARG A 123 -6.32 -7.71 14.36
CA ARG A 123 -7.44 -8.63 14.13
C ARG A 123 -8.35 -8.24 12.98
N GLN A 124 -8.17 -7.04 12.43
CA GLN A 124 -9.06 -6.52 11.41
C GLN A 124 -8.28 -5.74 10.37
N ILE A 125 -8.63 -5.93 9.11
CA ILE A 125 -8.13 -5.12 8.01
C ILE A 125 -9.27 -4.25 7.51
N LYS A 126 -9.01 -2.95 7.36
CA LYS A 126 -9.92 -2.01 6.74
C LYS A 126 -9.32 -1.58 5.42
N LEU A 127 -10.14 -1.44 4.40
CA LEU A 127 -9.68 -0.95 3.10
C LEU A 127 -10.73 -0.04 2.50
N ARG A 128 -10.26 0.91 1.70
CA ARG A 128 -11.15 1.79 0.96
C ARG A 128 -11.58 1.08 -0.32
N VAL A 129 -12.87 1.20 -0.63
CA VAL A 129 -13.42 0.70 -1.89
C VAL A 129 -13.96 1.88 -2.69
N ALA A 130 -14.32 1.65 -3.95
CA ALA A 130 -14.92 2.67 -4.80
C ALA A 130 -16.13 3.30 -4.10
N GLY A 131 -16.21 4.65 -4.11
CA GLY A 131 -17.25 5.39 -3.41
C GLY A 131 -16.89 5.83 -2.01
N ASP A 132 -15.61 5.75 -1.63
CA ASP A 132 -15.05 6.22 -0.35
C ASP A 132 -15.60 5.53 0.89
N ASN A 133 -16.22 4.36 0.73
CA ASN A 133 -16.72 3.58 1.86
C ASN A 133 -15.67 2.57 2.31
N PRO A 134 -15.13 2.70 3.53
CA PRO A 134 -14.19 1.71 4.03
C PRO A 134 -14.90 0.38 4.29
N ARG A 135 -14.23 -0.72 3.98
CA ARG A 135 -14.67 -2.06 4.34
C ARG A 135 -13.75 -2.62 5.41
N ALA A 136 -14.31 -3.47 6.26
CA ALA A 136 -13.58 -4.14 7.31
C ALA A 136 -13.60 -5.65 7.04
N ARG A 137 -12.45 -6.29 7.25
CA ARG A 137 -12.31 -7.74 7.14
C ARG A 137 -11.66 -8.26 8.43
N ARG A 138 -12.27 -9.28 9.02
CA ARG A 138 -11.68 -9.95 10.17
C ARG A 138 -10.64 -10.96 9.72
N LEU A 139 -9.55 -11.07 10.48
CA LEU A 139 -8.48 -12.00 10.22
C LEU A 139 -8.69 -13.36 10.89
N TYR A 140 -9.66 -13.44 11.78
CA TYR A 140 -10.01 -14.67 12.52
C TYR A 140 -11.50 -14.97 12.38
#